data_e1c2c40c4b33f46ed02716adfbc21af8
#
_entry.id   e1c2c40c4b33f46ed02716adfbc21af8
#
_cell.length_a   1.000
_cell.length_b   1.000
_cell.length_c   1.000
_cell.angle_alpha   90.00
_cell.angle_beta   90.00
_cell.angle_gamma   90.00
#
_symmetry.space_group_name_H-M   'P 1'
#
loop_
_entity.id
_entity.type
_entity.pdbx_description
1 polymer ?
#
loop_
_entity_poly.entity_id
_entity_poly.type
_entity_poly.pdbx_seq_one_letter_code
_entity_poly.pdbx_strand_id
1 'polypeptide(L)'
;MAPVGRRFRAELVAAYLVACAVCLAGQSNAAEDPLFVSKKITPQGEYTSGIEGPAVDAAGNLYVVNFQQSGNIGKLAAGASQSQLFTSLSAGSIGNGIRFDRQGRMYVADFKKHNVWVIERGETTPHLYFHSDRFNQPNDLAIAADGTLYASDPRFASPVGGQIWRITRGADGKGQGEVMSSTRRLGVTNGIDLSPDGATLYVSESNSRQVWAYRLDGSKLLDPRLVRGFADFEVDGLRTDVDGRIYLARLSAGKIAIIGADGSLQREVPLSGKQPTNLTFGGPDGRTVFVTQKEGRFIETFRVDRPGREPCLQMPRMC
;
A
#
# COMPACT_ATOMS: atom_id res chain seq x y z
N MET A 1 -30.11 -59.40 -78.82
CA MET A 1 -29.19 -58.30 -78.92
C MET A 1 -29.88 -57.10 -78.30
N ALA A 2 -29.58 -56.81 -77.09
CA ALA A 2 -30.16 -55.68 -76.32
C ALA A 2 -29.11 -54.62 -76.13
N PRO A 3 -29.44 -53.32 -76.15
CA PRO A 3 -28.57 -52.32 -75.65
C PRO A 3 -28.92 -51.90 -74.22
N VAL A 4 -27.89 -51.70 -73.50
CA VAL A 4 -27.78 -51.33 -72.10
C VAL A 4 -28.27 -49.87 -71.86
N GLY A 5 -29.29 -49.71 -71.01
CA GLY A 5 -29.70 -48.41 -70.51
C GLY A 5 -28.89 -47.95 -69.26
N ARG A 6 -28.24 -46.86 -69.42
CA ARG A 6 -27.58 -46.15 -68.25
C ARG A 6 -28.64 -45.33 -67.53
N ARG A 7 -28.84 -45.61 -66.21
CA ARG A 7 -29.59 -44.76 -65.27
C ARG A 7 -28.63 -43.76 -64.68
N PHE A 8 -28.90 -42.49 -64.91
CA PHE A 8 -28.26 -41.37 -64.16
C PHE A 8 -28.91 -41.30 -62.77
N ARG A 9 -28.08 -41.41 -61.74
CA ARG A 9 -28.48 -41.07 -60.39
C ARG A 9 -28.20 -39.59 -60.20
N ALA A 10 -29.23 -38.80 -59.83
CA ALA A 10 -29.12 -37.46 -59.40
C ALA A 10 -28.72 -37.51 -57.91
N GLU A 11 -27.52 -37.06 -57.59
CA GLU A 11 -27.11 -36.84 -56.22
C GLU A 11 -27.57 -35.43 -55.77
N LEU A 12 -28.42 -35.41 -54.75
CA LEU A 12 -28.79 -34.19 -54.03
C LEU A 12 -27.58 -33.75 -53.18
N VAL A 13 -26.98 -32.61 -53.53
CA VAL A 13 -26.00 -31.92 -52.69
C VAL A 13 -26.81 -31.08 -51.70
N ALA A 14 -26.91 -31.54 -50.45
CA ALA A 14 -27.43 -30.76 -49.33
C ALA A 14 -26.36 -29.77 -48.88
N ALA A 15 -26.55 -28.49 -49.19
CA ALA A 15 -25.72 -27.42 -48.68
C ALA A 15 -26.07 -27.18 -47.20
N TYR A 16 -25.16 -27.55 -46.31
CA TYR A 16 -25.21 -27.14 -44.90
C TYR A 16 -24.76 -25.68 -44.78
N LEU A 17 -25.70 -24.76 -44.59
CA LEU A 17 -25.46 -23.42 -44.14
C LEU A 17 -25.13 -23.47 -42.62
N VAL A 18 -23.85 -23.45 -42.27
CA VAL A 18 -23.39 -23.21 -40.90
C VAL A 18 -23.55 -21.73 -40.65
N ALA A 19 -24.59 -21.34 -39.91
CA ALA A 19 -24.75 -20.00 -39.37
C ALA A 19 -23.73 -19.83 -38.23
N CYS A 20 -22.60 -19.19 -38.51
CA CYS A 20 -21.72 -18.65 -37.47
C CYS A 20 -22.46 -17.50 -36.78
N ALA A 21 -23.12 -17.78 -35.66
CA ALA A 21 -23.53 -16.76 -34.71
C ALA A 21 -22.26 -16.22 -34.07
N VAL A 22 -21.74 -15.12 -34.61
CA VAL A 22 -20.72 -14.31 -33.94
C VAL A 22 -21.38 -13.72 -32.69
N CYS A 23 -21.18 -14.36 -31.54
CA CYS A 23 -21.44 -13.74 -30.25
C CYS A 23 -20.49 -12.53 -30.12
N LEU A 24 -20.95 -11.37 -30.54
CA LEU A 24 -20.45 -10.10 -30.08
C LEU A 24 -20.77 -10.01 -28.58
N ALA A 25 -19.89 -10.58 -27.75
CA ALA A 25 -19.85 -10.25 -26.36
C ALA A 25 -19.55 -8.74 -26.30
N GLY A 26 -20.60 -7.96 -26.08
CA GLY A 26 -20.46 -6.55 -25.79
C GLY A 26 -19.55 -6.42 -24.58
N GLN A 27 -18.30 -6.04 -24.79
CA GLN A 27 -17.45 -5.50 -23.72
C GLN A 27 -18.18 -4.24 -23.26
N SER A 28 -18.87 -4.33 -22.13
CA SER A 28 -19.30 -3.15 -21.41
C SER A 28 -18.03 -2.40 -21.03
N ASN A 29 -17.69 -1.37 -21.79
CA ASN A 29 -16.75 -0.36 -21.34
C ASN A 29 -17.39 0.29 -20.11
N ALA A 30 -17.18 -0.32 -18.94
CA ALA A 30 -17.39 0.41 -17.70
C ALA A 30 -16.48 1.65 -17.80
N ALA A 31 -17.09 2.84 -17.80
CA ALA A 31 -16.34 4.08 -17.87
C ALA A 31 -15.29 4.03 -16.74
N GLU A 32 -14.01 4.24 -17.07
CA GLU A 32 -12.97 4.30 -16.06
C GLU A 32 -13.31 5.39 -15.05
N ASP A 33 -13.14 5.09 -13.76
CA ASP A 33 -13.31 6.09 -12.70
C ASP A 33 -12.42 7.32 -13.03
N PRO A 34 -12.96 8.54 -12.88
CA PRO A 34 -12.20 9.73 -13.18
C PRO A 34 -10.97 9.84 -12.30
N LEU A 35 -9.84 10.28 -12.87
CA LEU A 35 -8.59 10.42 -12.13
C LEU A 35 -8.73 11.48 -11.02
N PHE A 36 -8.14 11.20 -9.86
CA PHE A 36 -8.03 12.10 -8.72
C PHE A 36 -9.37 12.53 -8.10
N VAL A 37 -10.41 11.72 -8.29
CA VAL A 37 -11.73 11.92 -7.66
C VAL A 37 -11.93 10.80 -6.63
N SER A 38 -12.02 11.17 -5.34
CA SER A 38 -12.16 10.19 -4.27
C SER A 38 -13.61 9.73 -4.10
N LYS A 39 -13.76 8.48 -3.68
CA LYS A 39 -15.05 7.90 -3.28
C LYS A 39 -14.86 6.98 -2.08
N LYS A 40 -15.83 6.93 -1.21
CA LYS A 40 -15.91 6.01 -0.10
C LYS A 40 -16.20 4.59 -0.62
N ILE A 41 -15.51 3.58 -0.09
CA ILE A 41 -15.70 2.19 -0.52
C ILE A 41 -16.12 1.24 0.61
N THR A 42 -15.97 1.64 1.88
CA THR A 42 -16.45 0.84 3.01
C THR A 42 -17.43 1.63 3.87
N PRO A 43 -18.28 0.95 4.67
CA PRO A 43 -19.13 1.59 5.66
C PRO A 43 -18.33 2.39 6.69
N GLN A 44 -18.97 3.38 7.30
CA GLN A 44 -18.41 4.07 8.46
C GLN A 44 -18.42 3.15 9.68
N GLY A 45 -17.40 3.29 10.54
CA GLY A 45 -17.33 2.55 11.80
C GLY A 45 -16.82 1.12 11.69
N GLU A 46 -16.37 0.66 10.53
CA GLU A 46 -15.77 -0.68 10.37
C GLU A 46 -14.49 -0.85 11.19
N TYR A 47 -13.76 0.24 11.41
CA TYR A 47 -12.47 0.25 12.09
C TYR A 47 -12.55 1.04 13.39
N THR A 48 -11.50 0.99 14.20
CA THR A 48 -11.34 1.91 15.34
C THR A 48 -10.80 3.26 14.86
N SER A 49 -10.70 4.24 15.76
CA SER A 49 -10.02 5.51 15.48
C SER A 49 -8.52 5.38 15.23
N GLY A 50 -7.97 4.20 15.43
CA GLY A 50 -6.58 3.85 15.09
C GLY A 50 -6.44 3.20 13.71
N ILE A 51 -7.40 3.37 12.81
CA ILE A 51 -7.32 2.86 11.43
C ILE A 51 -6.05 3.35 10.75
N GLU A 52 -5.20 2.40 10.28
CA GLU A 52 -3.86 2.66 9.77
C GLU A 52 -3.36 1.53 8.86
N GLY A 53 -2.15 1.71 8.34
CA GLY A 53 -1.33 0.70 7.69
C GLY A 53 -1.97 -0.02 6.52
N PRO A 54 -2.58 0.67 5.56
CA PRO A 54 -3.14 -0.01 4.40
C PRO A 54 -2.04 -0.64 3.55
N ALA A 55 -2.25 -1.88 3.11
CA ALA A 55 -1.39 -2.58 2.17
C ALA A 55 -2.20 -3.53 1.28
N VAL A 56 -1.80 -3.66 0.02
CA VAL A 56 -2.49 -4.52 -0.96
C VAL A 56 -1.60 -5.70 -1.32
N ASP A 57 -2.16 -6.92 -1.31
CA ASP A 57 -1.46 -8.12 -1.76
C ASP A 57 -1.49 -8.28 -3.29
N ALA A 58 -0.73 -9.24 -3.81
CA ALA A 58 -0.66 -9.53 -5.24
C ALA A 58 -2.00 -10.02 -5.86
N ALA A 59 -2.97 -10.41 -5.03
CA ALA A 59 -4.31 -10.78 -5.47
C ALA A 59 -5.29 -9.58 -5.48
N GLY A 60 -4.83 -8.40 -5.08
CA GLY A 60 -5.61 -7.16 -5.04
C GLY A 60 -6.45 -6.99 -3.76
N ASN A 61 -6.27 -7.83 -2.75
CA ASN A 61 -6.94 -7.66 -1.46
C ASN A 61 -6.23 -6.58 -0.65
N LEU A 62 -7.02 -5.70 -0.03
CA LEU A 62 -6.53 -4.67 0.87
C LEU A 62 -6.58 -5.16 2.32
N TYR A 63 -5.50 -4.92 3.06
CA TYR A 63 -5.39 -5.19 4.49
C TYR A 63 -5.18 -3.89 5.25
N VAL A 64 -5.87 -3.75 6.40
CA VAL A 64 -5.85 -2.53 7.21
C VAL A 64 -5.91 -2.93 8.68
N VAL A 65 -5.10 -2.27 9.52
CA VAL A 65 -5.05 -2.57 10.96
C VAL A 65 -6.23 -1.96 11.73
N ASN A 66 -6.45 -2.51 12.93
CA ASN A 66 -7.43 -2.05 13.91
C ASN A 66 -8.89 -2.17 13.44
N PHE A 67 -9.17 -3.26 12.72
CA PHE A 67 -10.52 -3.65 12.30
C PHE A 67 -11.38 -4.03 13.51
N GLN A 68 -12.51 -3.33 13.71
CA GLN A 68 -13.45 -3.44 14.82
C GLN A 68 -12.85 -3.20 16.21
N GLN A 69 -11.66 -3.74 16.48
CA GLN A 69 -10.92 -3.52 17.73
C GLN A 69 -9.41 -3.40 17.45
N SER A 70 -8.69 -2.79 18.41
CA SER A 70 -7.24 -2.68 18.32
C SER A 70 -6.58 -4.06 18.29
N GLY A 71 -5.53 -4.20 17.48
CA GLY A 71 -4.79 -5.46 17.28
C GLY A 71 -5.36 -6.38 16.21
N ASN A 72 -6.58 -6.16 15.73
CA ASN A 72 -7.12 -6.90 14.59
C ASN A 72 -6.63 -6.33 13.26
N ILE A 73 -6.49 -7.20 12.26
CA ILE A 73 -6.26 -6.83 10.87
C ILE A 73 -7.50 -7.22 10.07
N GLY A 74 -8.10 -6.25 9.40
CA GLY A 74 -9.20 -6.46 8.46
C GLY A 74 -8.68 -6.72 7.05
N LYS A 75 -9.41 -7.51 6.28
CA LYS A 75 -9.20 -7.77 4.86
C LYS A 75 -10.43 -7.34 4.07
N LEU A 76 -10.23 -6.44 3.13
CA LEU A 76 -11.20 -6.09 2.10
C LEU A 76 -10.82 -6.83 0.81
N ALA A 77 -11.62 -7.81 0.42
CA ALA A 77 -11.38 -8.55 -0.83
C ALA A 77 -11.47 -7.61 -2.04
N ALA A 78 -10.74 -7.93 -3.10
CA ALA A 78 -10.79 -7.14 -4.34
C ALA A 78 -12.23 -6.99 -4.84
N GLY A 79 -12.68 -5.74 -5.04
CA GLY A 79 -14.04 -5.40 -5.46
C GLY A 79 -15.12 -5.49 -4.38
N ALA A 80 -14.79 -5.89 -3.14
CA ALA A 80 -15.73 -5.90 -2.04
C ALA A 80 -15.93 -4.48 -1.46
N SER A 81 -17.03 -4.30 -0.73
CA SER A 81 -17.38 -3.05 -0.03
C SER A 81 -17.42 -3.18 1.50
N GLN A 82 -17.09 -4.35 2.03
CA GLN A 82 -17.03 -4.62 3.47
C GLN A 82 -15.81 -5.46 3.79
N SER A 83 -15.11 -5.08 4.84
CA SER A 83 -13.96 -5.82 5.36
C SER A 83 -14.40 -7.00 6.22
N GLN A 84 -13.56 -8.01 6.31
CA GLN A 84 -13.70 -9.16 7.19
C GLN A 84 -12.47 -9.27 8.08
N LEU A 85 -12.60 -9.88 9.25
CA LEU A 85 -11.46 -10.19 10.10
C LEU A 85 -10.50 -11.13 9.34
N PHE A 86 -9.26 -10.71 9.18
CA PHE A 86 -8.20 -11.56 8.63
C PHE A 86 -7.47 -12.30 9.75
N THR A 87 -6.99 -11.57 10.75
CA THR A 87 -6.29 -12.14 11.91
C THR A 87 -6.26 -11.14 13.07
N SER A 88 -5.84 -11.63 14.24
CA SER A 88 -5.55 -10.82 15.42
C SER A 88 -4.08 -10.99 15.81
N LEU A 89 -3.42 -9.88 16.10
CA LEU A 89 -2.08 -9.88 16.71
C LEU A 89 -2.16 -10.37 18.17
N SER A 90 -1.03 -10.62 18.79
CA SER A 90 -0.99 -11.06 20.19
C SER A 90 -1.68 -10.06 21.12
N ALA A 91 -2.15 -10.56 22.26
CA ALA A 91 -2.89 -9.73 23.24
C ALA A 91 -2.10 -8.49 23.66
N GLY A 92 -2.75 -7.33 23.56
CA GLY A 92 -2.18 -6.02 23.86
C GLY A 92 -1.34 -5.40 22.75
N SER A 93 -1.16 -6.07 21.61
CA SER A 93 -0.57 -5.47 20.40
C SER A 93 -1.51 -4.47 19.76
N ILE A 94 -0.94 -3.45 19.14
CA ILE A 94 -1.65 -2.49 18.28
C ILE A 94 -0.86 -2.40 16.98
N GLY A 95 -1.40 -2.99 15.91
CA GLY A 95 -0.81 -2.89 14.57
C GLY A 95 -0.86 -1.46 14.05
N ASN A 96 0.17 -1.08 13.26
CA ASN A 96 0.21 0.17 12.54
C ASN A 96 0.58 -0.09 11.06
N GLY A 97 1.79 0.15 10.58
CA GLY A 97 2.14 -0.07 9.18
C GLY A 97 2.12 -1.55 8.76
N ILE A 98 1.59 -1.85 7.56
CA ILE A 98 1.65 -3.17 6.91
C ILE A 98 2.44 -3.05 5.61
N ARG A 99 3.27 -4.05 5.28
CA ARG A 99 3.92 -4.20 3.96
C ARG A 99 3.97 -5.65 3.53
N PHE A 100 3.91 -5.86 2.22
CA PHE A 100 4.14 -7.17 1.61
C PHE A 100 5.48 -7.18 0.89
N ASP A 101 6.21 -8.29 1.02
CA ASP A 101 7.38 -8.53 0.19
C ASP A 101 7.02 -9.25 -1.13
N ARG A 102 8.04 -9.48 -1.96
CA ARG A 102 7.89 -10.18 -3.24
C ARG A 102 7.44 -11.62 -3.12
N GLN A 103 7.64 -12.26 -1.96
CA GLN A 103 7.20 -13.60 -1.65
C GLN A 103 5.74 -13.65 -1.16
N GLY A 104 5.15 -12.49 -0.90
CA GLY A 104 3.79 -12.34 -0.39
C GLY A 104 3.69 -12.49 1.12
N ARG A 105 4.80 -12.38 1.85
CA ARG A 105 4.79 -12.30 3.31
C ARG A 105 4.34 -10.91 3.75
N MET A 106 3.45 -10.88 4.73
CA MET A 106 2.97 -9.65 5.33
C MET A 106 3.81 -9.30 6.56
N TYR A 107 4.31 -8.09 6.62
CA TYR A 107 4.99 -7.54 7.80
C TYR A 107 4.13 -6.47 8.44
N VAL A 108 4.04 -6.47 9.77
CA VAL A 108 3.19 -5.54 10.54
C VAL A 108 4.02 -4.90 11.66
N ALA A 109 4.11 -3.59 11.67
CA ALA A 109 4.66 -2.84 12.80
C ALA A 109 3.68 -2.88 13.97
N ASP A 110 4.17 -3.18 15.17
CA ASP A 110 3.36 -3.20 16.40
C ASP A 110 3.78 -2.03 17.30
N PHE A 111 3.00 -1.00 17.20
CA PHE A 111 3.16 0.26 17.90
C PHE A 111 3.27 0.11 19.43
N LYS A 112 2.55 -0.86 20.01
CA LYS A 112 2.43 -0.98 21.48
C LYS A 112 3.39 -1.95 22.10
N LYS A 113 3.72 -3.04 21.40
CA LYS A 113 4.57 -4.12 21.94
C LYS A 113 5.98 -4.12 21.39
N HIS A 114 6.34 -3.10 20.61
CA HIS A 114 7.69 -2.92 20.08
C HIS A 114 8.15 -4.10 19.22
N ASN A 115 7.21 -4.63 18.40
CA ASN A 115 7.49 -5.77 17.52
C ASN A 115 7.36 -5.37 16.04
N VAL A 116 7.94 -6.19 15.20
CA VAL A 116 7.51 -6.39 13.83
C VAL A 116 7.06 -7.84 13.71
N TRP A 117 5.82 -8.03 13.29
CA TRP A 117 5.25 -9.35 13.04
C TRP A 117 5.45 -9.75 11.58
N VAL A 118 5.51 -11.06 11.31
CA VAL A 118 5.43 -11.61 9.95
C VAL A 118 4.29 -12.62 9.90
N ILE A 119 3.54 -12.59 8.80
CA ILE A 119 2.54 -13.60 8.45
C ILE A 119 2.95 -14.16 7.10
N GLU A 120 3.23 -15.47 7.06
CA GLU A 120 3.69 -16.14 5.84
C GLU A 120 2.56 -16.18 4.79
N ARG A 121 2.93 -16.26 3.52
CA ARG A 121 1.97 -16.31 2.42
C ARG A 121 1.02 -17.50 2.56
N GLY A 122 -0.28 -17.24 2.54
CA GLY A 122 -1.32 -18.25 2.66
C GLY A 122 -1.66 -18.61 4.11
N GLU A 123 -0.99 -18.02 5.08
CA GLU A 123 -1.28 -18.18 6.50
C GLU A 123 -2.09 -17.01 7.06
N THR A 124 -2.59 -17.20 8.28
CA THR A 124 -3.25 -16.16 9.06
C THR A 124 -2.63 -15.98 10.45
N THR A 125 -1.62 -16.79 10.80
CA THR A 125 -0.98 -16.75 12.11
C THR A 125 0.19 -15.76 12.10
N PRO A 126 0.17 -14.71 12.96
CA PRO A 126 1.31 -13.83 13.12
C PRO A 126 2.45 -14.51 13.88
N HIS A 127 3.65 -14.42 13.36
CA HIS A 127 4.89 -14.86 14.02
C HIS A 127 5.76 -13.64 14.35
N LEU A 128 6.47 -13.68 15.47
CA LEU A 128 7.40 -12.61 15.83
C LEU A 128 8.59 -12.62 14.85
N TYR A 129 8.69 -11.56 14.06
CA TYR A 129 9.81 -11.37 13.15
C TYR A 129 10.98 -10.65 13.80
N PHE A 130 10.72 -9.51 14.48
CA PHE A 130 11.72 -8.72 15.16
C PHE A 130 11.13 -8.04 16.41
N HIS A 131 11.90 -7.96 17.48
CA HIS A 131 11.57 -7.24 18.71
C HIS A 131 12.77 -6.43 19.18
N SER A 132 12.50 -5.25 19.75
CA SER A 132 13.53 -4.50 20.45
C SER A 132 12.92 -3.57 21.51
N ASP A 133 13.44 -3.63 22.74
CA ASP A 133 13.09 -2.67 23.80
C ASP A 133 13.57 -1.25 23.49
N ARG A 134 14.42 -1.09 22.46
CA ARG A 134 14.91 0.22 22.01
C ARG A 134 13.95 0.90 21.03
N PHE A 135 12.91 0.23 20.56
CA PHE A 135 11.84 0.88 19.84
C PHE A 135 11.16 1.92 20.74
N ASN A 136 10.80 3.06 20.16
CA ASN A 136 9.89 4.01 20.80
C ASN A 136 8.44 3.54 20.58
N GLN A 137 7.99 3.59 19.33
CA GLN A 137 6.60 3.31 18.92
C GLN A 137 6.59 2.98 17.42
N PRO A 138 7.09 1.77 16.99
CA PRO A 138 7.20 1.45 15.56
C PRO A 138 5.87 1.72 14.84
N ASN A 139 5.93 2.58 13.83
CA ASN A 139 4.76 3.16 13.20
C ASN A 139 4.59 2.61 11.77
N ASP A 140 5.23 3.18 10.77
CA ASP A 140 5.07 2.76 9.39
C ASP A 140 6.30 1.99 8.89
N LEU A 141 6.11 1.23 7.82
CA LEU A 141 7.14 0.41 7.20
C LEU A 141 7.32 0.81 5.73
N ALA A 142 8.56 0.75 5.26
CA ALA A 142 8.90 0.67 3.85
C ALA A 142 9.65 -0.63 3.58
N ILE A 143 9.54 -1.17 2.38
CA ILE A 143 10.22 -2.40 1.99
C ILE A 143 11.04 -2.20 0.73
N ALA A 144 12.29 -2.64 0.76
CA ALA A 144 13.18 -2.64 -0.40
C ALA A 144 12.99 -3.91 -1.24
N ALA A 145 13.58 -3.89 -2.43
CA ALA A 145 13.49 -4.99 -3.39
C ALA A 145 14.13 -6.29 -2.89
N ASP A 146 15.12 -6.18 -2.00
CA ASP A 146 15.81 -7.31 -1.36
C ASP A 146 15.09 -7.84 -0.11
N GLY A 147 13.97 -7.21 0.29
CA GLY A 147 13.20 -7.56 1.48
C GLY A 147 13.65 -6.84 2.75
N THR A 148 14.64 -5.94 2.68
CA THR A 148 15.01 -5.08 3.82
C THR A 148 13.84 -4.18 4.17
N LEU A 149 13.46 -4.17 5.46
CA LEU A 149 12.46 -3.26 6.00
C LEU A 149 13.12 -2.02 6.58
N TYR A 150 12.46 -0.88 6.38
CA TYR A 150 12.73 0.36 7.08
C TYR A 150 11.50 0.71 7.90
N ALA A 151 11.66 0.90 9.21
CA ALA A 151 10.57 1.25 10.11
C ALA A 151 10.76 2.67 10.64
N SER A 152 9.74 3.50 10.50
CA SER A 152 9.66 4.75 11.24
C SER A 152 9.28 4.45 12.69
N ASP A 153 9.93 5.13 13.60
CA ASP A 153 9.81 4.86 15.03
C ASP A 153 9.73 6.21 15.79
N PRO A 154 8.55 6.85 15.77
CA PRO A 154 8.34 8.14 16.40
C PRO A 154 8.45 8.07 17.92
N ARG A 155 8.72 9.23 18.51
CA ARG A 155 8.53 9.49 19.93
C ARG A 155 7.44 10.54 20.09
N PHE A 156 6.18 10.13 20.10
CA PHE A 156 5.06 11.08 20.09
C PHE A 156 5.01 12.01 21.30
N ALA A 157 5.58 11.59 22.43
CA ALA A 157 5.69 12.43 23.63
C ALA A 157 6.74 13.56 23.52
N SER A 158 7.49 13.63 22.39
CA SER A 158 8.56 14.62 22.22
C SER A 158 8.63 15.07 20.74
N PRO A 159 8.87 16.36 20.47
CA PRO A 159 9.03 16.86 19.11
C PRO A 159 10.29 16.35 18.41
N VAL A 160 11.17 15.67 19.14
CA VAL A 160 12.43 15.12 18.66
C VAL A 160 12.71 13.75 19.29
N GLY A 161 13.63 13.00 18.67
CA GLY A 161 14.05 11.69 19.15
C GLY A 161 13.30 10.53 18.49
N GLY A 162 12.63 10.78 17.35
CA GLY A 162 12.23 9.73 16.43
C GLY A 162 13.45 8.99 15.89
N GLN A 163 13.24 7.76 15.50
CA GLN A 163 14.25 6.86 14.94
C GLN A 163 13.79 6.33 13.59
N ILE A 164 14.73 5.82 12.83
CA ILE A 164 14.48 4.94 11.68
C ILE A 164 15.27 3.67 11.92
N TRP A 165 14.62 2.54 11.77
CA TRP A 165 15.22 1.22 11.88
C TRP A 165 15.42 0.61 10.51
N ARG A 166 16.55 -0.07 10.32
CA ARG A 166 16.80 -0.98 9.21
C ARG A 166 16.73 -2.40 9.76
N ILE A 167 15.89 -3.25 9.16
CA ILE A 167 15.65 -4.62 9.61
C ILE A 167 15.85 -5.55 8.42
N THR A 168 16.86 -6.39 8.50
CA THR A 168 17.18 -7.40 7.47
C THR A 168 16.75 -8.78 7.95
N ARG A 169 16.59 -9.72 7.01
CA ARG A 169 16.27 -11.10 7.35
C ARG A 169 17.55 -11.87 7.64
N GLY A 170 17.66 -12.43 8.84
CA GLY A 170 18.74 -13.31 9.23
C GLY A 170 18.61 -14.72 8.62
N ALA A 171 19.67 -15.52 8.74
CA ALA A 171 19.72 -16.89 8.23
C ALA A 171 18.68 -17.82 8.92
N ASP A 172 18.28 -17.50 10.14
CA ASP A 172 17.24 -18.19 10.90
C ASP A 172 15.82 -17.78 10.50
N GLY A 173 15.69 -16.89 9.51
CA GLY A 173 14.42 -16.38 9.04
C GLY A 173 13.82 -15.26 9.90
N LYS A 174 14.46 -14.86 11.00
CA LYS A 174 14.05 -13.73 11.85
C LYS A 174 14.65 -12.42 11.39
N GLY A 175 14.08 -11.34 11.87
CA GLY A 175 14.61 -9.98 11.62
C GLY A 175 15.83 -9.69 12.47
N GLN A 176 16.80 -9.00 11.88
CA GLN A 176 17.95 -8.40 12.55
C GLN A 176 17.89 -6.90 12.32
N GLY A 177 17.66 -6.13 13.39
CA GLY A 177 17.38 -4.71 13.28
C GLY A 177 18.44 -3.84 13.95
N GLU A 178 18.70 -2.69 13.34
CA GLU A 178 19.57 -1.65 13.86
C GLU A 178 18.95 -0.26 13.66
N VAL A 179 19.23 0.66 14.58
CA VAL A 179 18.85 2.07 14.41
C VAL A 179 19.78 2.71 13.41
N MET A 180 19.23 3.32 12.38
CA MET A 180 20.01 4.03 11.37
C MET A 180 20.60 5.33 11.94
N SER A 181 21.88 5.56 11.68
CA SER A 181 22.53 6.81 12.04
C SER A 181 22.14 7.93 11.07
N SER A 182 21.97 9.15 11.61
CA SER A 182 21.68 10.35 10.83
C SER A 182 22.49 11.53 11.35
N THR A 183 22.95 12.38 10.43
CA THR A 183 23.60 13.65 10.78
C THR A 183 22.59 14.69 11.28
N ARG A 184 21.30 14.48 11.01
CA ARG A 184 20.20 15.31 11.46
C ARG A 184 19.45 14.62 12.60
N ARG A 185 19.06 15.39 13.61
CA ARG A 185 18.14 14.90 14.65
C ARG A 185 16.74 14.76 14.07
N LEU A 186 16.17 13.55 14.13
CA LEU A 186 14.85 13.27 13.60
C LEU A 186 13.75 13.80 14.53
N GLY A 187 12.67 14.27 13.92
CA GLY A 187 11.44 14.71 14.60
C GLY A 187 10.53 13.54 14.94
N VAL A 188 9.23 13.76 14.88
CA VAL A 188 8.19 12.72 15.00
C VAL A 188 8.03 12.03 13.65
N THR A 189 8.88 11.02 13.41
CA THR A 189 8.88 10.24 12.17
C THR A 189 7.56 9.48 12.02
N ASN A 190 6.94 9.50 10.81
CA ASN A 190 5.66 8.86 10.57
C ASN A 190 5.70 8.09 9.23
N GLY A 191 5.01 8.54 8.18
CA GLY A 191 5.06 7.89 6.89
C GLY A 191 6.48 7.72 6.35
N ILE A 192 6.75 6.57 5.76
CA ILE A 192 8.07 6.20 5.25
C ILE A 192 7.94 5.40 3.96
N ASP A 193 8.70 5.74 2.93
CA ASP A 193 8.81 4.93 1.71
C ASP A 193 10.13 5.22 0.98
N LEU A 194 10.44 4.38 0.00
CA LEU A 194 11.64 4.46 -0.84
C LEU A 194 11.34 5.12 -2.19
N SER A 195 12.36 5.71 -2.79
CA SER A 195 12.35 6.03 -4.21
C SER A 195 12.24 4.77 -5.07
N PRO A 196 11.83 4.87 -6.35
CA PRO A 196 11.71 3.71 -7.23
C PRO A 196 13.00 2.90 -7.39
N ASP A 197 14.15 3.55 -7.39
CA ASP A 197 15.48 2.93 -7.45
C ASP A 197 15.96 2.38 -6.08
N GLY A 198 15.24 2.66 -5.00
CA GLY A 198 15.58 2.24 -3.64
C GLY A 198 16.74 3.00 -3.01
N ALA A 199 17.31 4.02 -3.66
CA ALA A 199 18.48 4.73 -3.18
C ALA A 199 18.15 5.86 -2.18
N THR A 200 16.92 6.36 -2.20
CA THR A 200 16.44 7.45 -1.34
C THR A 200 15.32 6.96 -0.43
N LEU A 201 15.41 7.29 0.84
CA LEU A 201 14.35 7.09 1.83
C LEU A 201 13.63 8.41 2.06
N TYR A 202 12.31 8.43 1.85
CA TYR A 202 11.45 9.54 2.20
C TYR A 202 10.79 9.31 3.55
N VAL A 203 10.75 10.33 4.39
CA VAL A 203 10.18 10.27 5.74
C VAL A 203 9.35 11.53 5.98
N SER A 204 8.10 11.36 6.39
CA SER A 204 7.29 12.45 6.93
C SER A 204 7.57 12.65 8.42
N GLU A 205 7.56 13.88 8.87
CA GLU A 205 7.60 14.26 10.29
C GLU A 205 6.34 15.04 10.65
N SER A 206 5.46 14.43 11.44
CA SER A 206 4.10 14.93 11.68
C SER A 206 4.08 16.33 12.25
N ASN A 207 4.74 16.55 13.39
CA ASN A 207 4.67 17.82 14.13
C ASN A 207 5.36 18.98 13.41
N SER A 208 6.47 18.72 12.71
CA SER A 208 7.17 19.72 11.91
C SER A 208 6.48 19.96 10.56
N ARG A 209 5.54 19.10 10.18
CA ARG A 209 4.80 19.16 8.91
C ARG A 209 5.71 19.13 7.69
N GLN A 210 6.74 18.29 7.74
CA GLN A 210 7.82 18.23 6.77
C GLN A 210 7.94 16.83 6.18
N VAL A 211 8.40 16.77 4.93
CA VAL A 211 8.88 15.55 4.27
C VAL A 211 10.36 15.71 3.99
N TRP A 212 11.14 14.76 4.45
CA TRP A 212 12.58 14.69 4.29
C TRP A 212 12.98 13.54 3.36
N ALA A 213 14.07 13.72 2.63
CA ALA A 213 14.73 12.72 1.83
C ALA A 213 16.15 12.47 2.38
N TYR A 214 16.53 11.20 2.42
CA TYR A 214 17.85 10.75 2.84
C TYR A 214 18.40 9.78 1.81
N ARG A 215 19.66 9.95 1.42
CA ARG A 215 20.36 8.92 0.66
C ARG A 215 20.72 7.76 1.60
N LEU A 216 20.44 6.54 1.16
CA LEU A 216 20.74 5.33 1.92
C LEU A 216 22.19 4.87 1.65
N ASP A 217 22.90 4.53 2.73
CA ASP A 217 24.22 3.89 2.67
C ASP A 217 24.36 2.92 3.85
N GLY A 218 24.03 1.65 3.62
CA GLY A 218 23.98 0.64 4.67
C GLY A 218 23.00 1.04 5.78
N SER A 219 23.50 1.25 7.00
CA SER A 219 22.73 1.70 8.16
C SER A 219 22.79 3.23 8.39
N LYS A 220 23.14 4.01 7.37
CA LYS A 220 23.28 5.46 7.46
C LYS A 220 22.24 6.16 6.60
N LEU A 221 21.69 7.23 7.19
CA LEU A 221 20.85 8.23 6.52
C LEU A 221 21.76 9.44 6.19
N LEU A 222 22.15 9.56 4.95
CA LEU A 222 23.06 10.60 4.48
C LEU A 222 22.33 11.70 3.72
N ASP A 223 22.97 12.86 3.58
CA ASP A 223 22.54 13.97 2.74
C ASP A 223 21.08 14.40 3.01
N PRO A 224 20.71 14.71 4.28
CA PRO A 224 19.32 15.07 4.59
C PRO A 224 18.89 16.30 3.80
N ARG A 225 17.81 16.15 3.03
CA ARG A 225 17.24 17.21 2.20
C ARG A 225 15.77 17.39 2.55
N LEU A 226 15.39 18.62 2.87
CA LEU A 226 13.97 18.97 2.99
C LEU A 226 13.33 18.90 1.60
N VAL A 227 12.38 17.98 1.41
CA VAL A 227 11.60 17.88 0.18
C VAL A 227 10.52 18.96 0.18
N ARG A 228 9.71 18.99 1.27
CA ARG A 228 8.63 19.96 1.40
C ARG A 228 8.25 20.18 2.86
N GLY A 229 7.92 21.43 3.20
CA GLY A 229 7.22 21.80 4.43
C GLY A 229 5.84 22.38 4.12
N PHE A 230 4.92 22.26 5.07
CA PHE A 230 3.59 22.86 5.00
C PHE A 230 3.38 23.81 6.18
N ALA A 231 2.67 24.91 5.90
CA ALA A 231 2.39 25.92 6.92
C ALA A 231 1.29 25.48 7.89
N ASP A 232 0.37 24.64 7.44
CA ASP A 232 -0.82 24.17 8.13
C ASP A 232 -0.90 22.66 8.19
N PHE A 233 -1.72 22.14 9.07
CA PHE A 233 -2.08 20.73 9.25
C PHE A 233 -0.91 19.74 9.25
N GLU A 234 -1.00 18.74 10.06
CA GLU A 234 -0.01 17.68 10.17
C GLU A 234 0.10 16.84 8.91
N VAL A 235 1.24 16.17 8.76
CA VAL A 235 1.49 15.14 7.75
C VAL A 235 1.56 13.79 8.43
N ASP A 236 1.10 12.73 7.71
CA ASP A 236 1.00 11.40 8.24
C ASP A 236 1.64 10.39 7.28
N GLY A 237 0.99 9.31 6.92
CA GLY A 237 1.52 8.29 6.02
C GLY A 237 1.88 8.81 4.62
N LEU A 238 2.86 8.22 3.99
CA LEU A 238 3.26 8.53 2.61
C LEU A 238 3.60 7.29 1.80
N ARG A 239 3.46 7.37 0.48
CA ARG A 239 3.89 6.35 -0.51
C ARG A 239 4.42 7.02 -1.75
N THR A 240 5.23 6.27 -2.49
CA THR A 240 5.79 6.73 -3.77
C THR A 240 5.17 5.98 -4.95
N ASP A 241 5.11 6.64 -6.09
CA ASP A 241 4.81 5.99 -7.36
C ASP A 241 6.10 5.67 -8.15
N VAL A 242 5.93 5.04 -9.31
CA VAL A 242 7.06 4.62 -10.16
C VAL A 242 7.87 5.77 -10.76
N ASP A 243 7.31 6.98 -10.82
CA ASP A 243 8.00 8.20 -11.28
C ASP A 243 8.68 8.95 -10.12
N GLY A 244 8.58 8.43 -8.88
CA GLY A 244 9.16 9.03 -7.67
C GLY A 244 8.34 10.18 -7.08
N ARG A 245 7.08 10.38 -7.51
CA ARG A 245 6.18 11.32 -6.84
C ARG A 245 5.78 10.75 -5.48
N ILE A 246 5.66 11.62 -4.51
CA ILE A 246 5.30 11.29 -3.13
C ILE A 246 3.83 11.64 -2.92
N TYR A 247 3.04 10.66 -2.52
CA TYR A 247 1.65 10.83 -2.09
C TYR A 247 1.63 10.87 -0.58
N LEU A 248 1.14 11.98 -0.01
CA LEU A 248 1.24 12.27 1.42
C LEU A 248 -0.14 12.52 2.00
N ALA A 249 -0.50 11.81 3.06
CA ALA A 249 -1.69 12.07 3.84
C ALA A 249 -1.54 13.39 4.62
N ARG A 250 -2.45 14.35 4.37
CA ARG A 250 -2.53 15.62 5.06
C ARG A 250 -3.59 15.51 6.14
N LEU A 251 -3.18 15.03 7.33
CA LEU A 251 -4.06 14.85 8.48
C LEU A 251 -4.76 16.19 8.84
N SER A 252 -6.05 16.15 9.07
CA SER A 252 -6.93 17.30 9.33
C SER A 252 -7.12 18.29 8.16
N ALA A 253 -6.34 18.20 7.08
CA ALA A 253 -6.63 18.93 5.84
C ALA A 253 -7.65 18.21 4.95
N GLY A 254 -7.86 16.91 5.15
CA GLY A 254 -8.77 16.10 4.33
C GLY A 254 -8.31 15.94 2.89
N LYS A 255 -7.00 15.77 2.67
CA LYS A 255 -6.41 15.71 1.33
C LYS A 255 -5.25 14.72 1.26
N ILE A 256 -4.99 14.20 0.06
CA ILE A 256 -3.70 13.62 -0.31
C ILE A 256 -2.94 14.64 -1.14
N ALA A 257 -1.76 15.04 -0.69
CA ALA A 257 -0.85 15.88 -1.47
C ALA A 257 0.05 15.01 -2.35
N ILE A 258 0.16 15.34 -3.64
CA ILE A 258 1.07 14.71 -4.60
C ILE A 258 2.23 15.68 -4.83
N ILE A 259 3.43 15.26 -4.45
CA ILE A 259 4.63 16.07 -4.42
C ILE A 259 5.65 15.45 -5.37
N GLY A 260 6.25 16.27 -6.23
CA GLY A 260 7.38 15.84 -7.07
C GLY A 260 8.62 15.53 -6.21
N ALA A 261 9.52 14.71 -6.73
CA ALA A 261 10.81 14.43 -6.07
C ALA A 261 11.66 15.70 -5.85
N ASP A 262 11.40 16.75 -6.62
CA ASP A 262 11.97 18.09 -6.50
C ASP A 262 11.34 18.94 -5.37
N GLY A 263 10.24 18.46 -4.76
CA GLY A 263 9.49 19.14 -3.71
C GLY A 263 8.34 20.03 -4.23
N SER A 264 8.10 20.08 -5.55
CA SER A 264 6.98 20.81 -6.12
C SER A 264 5.64 20.19 -5.72
N LEU A 265 4.67 20.96 -5.25
CA LEU A 265 3.31 20.49 -5.03
C LEU A 265 2.60 20.42 -6.37
N GLN A 266 2.40 19.21 -6.88
CA GLN A 266 1.78 18.99 -8.19
C GLN A 266 0.26 18.96 -8.11
N ARG A 267 -0.30 18.41 -7.01
CA ARG A 267 -1.74 18.27 -6.84
C ARG A 267 -2.12 18.08 -5.37
N GLU A 268 -3.32 18.47 -5.01
CA GLU A 268 -4.02 18.01 -3.82
C GLU A 268 -5.32 17.31 -4.24
N VAL A 269 -5.52 16.08 -3.77
CA VAL A 269 -6.74 15.31 -4.01
C VAL A 269 -7.63 15.46 -2.78
N PRO A 270 -8.79 16.15 -2.91
CA PRO A 270 -9.71 16.29 -1.78
C PRO A 270 -10.38 14.95 -1.46
N LEU A 271 -10.58 14.71 -0.17
CA LEU A 271 -11.21 13.52 0.37
C LEU A 271 -12.54 13.88 1.05
N SER A 272 -13.42 12.90 1.23
CA SER A 272 -14.68 13.13 1.96
C SER A 272 -14.46 13.22 3.48
N GLY A 273 -13.50 12.43 4.00
CA GLY A 273 -13.05 12.51 5.41
C GLY A 273 -11.97 13.56 5.60
N LYS A 274 -11.91 14.14 6.81
CA LYS A 274 -10.94 15.19 7.13
C LYS A 274 -9.63 14.68 7.72
N GLN A 275 -9.58 13.41 8.14
CA GLN A 275 -8.43 12.86 8.84
C GLN A 275 -7.85 11.62 8.12
N PRO A 276 -7.29 11.78 6.89
CA PRO A 276 -6.54 10.70 6.26
C PRO A 276 -5.30 10.41 7.10
N THR A 277 -5.09 9.13 7.43
CA THR A 277 -3.91 8.70 8.19
C THR A 277 -2.82 8.13 7.28
N ASN A 278 -3.19 7.24 6.37
CA ASN A 278 -2.21 6.60 5.50
C ASN A 278 -2.84 6.23 4.14
N LEU A 279 -2.04 5.75 3.22
CA LEU A 279 -2.47 5.33 1.90
C LEU A 279 -1.64 4.17 1.38
N THR A 280 -2.17 3.46 0.39
CA THR A 280 -1.44 2.45 -0.39
C THR A 280 -1.93 2.42 -1.82
N PHE A 281 -1.10 1.89 -2.72
CA PHE A 281 -1.47 1.64 -4.10
C PHE A 281 -1.91 0.20 -4.29
N GLY A 282 -2.83 -0.02 -5.22
CA GLY A 282 -3.31 -1.33 -5.61
C GLY A 282 -4.19 -1.27 -6.85
N GLY A 283 -5.14 -2.21 -6.95
CA GLY A 283 -5.93 -2.41 -8.15
C GLY A 283 -5.19 -3.22 -9.22
N PRO A 284 -5.87 -3.63 -10.31
CA PRO A 284 -5.31 -4.54 -11.30
C PRO A 284 -4.12 -3.97 -12.09
N ASP A 285 -3.96 -2.66 -12.08
CA ASP A 285 -2.90 -1.92 -12.77
C ASP A 285 -2.01 -1.08 -11.82
N GLY A 286 -2.15 -1.27 -10.49
CA GLY A 286 -1.39 -0.53 -9.48
C GLY A 286 -1.75 0.95 -9.37
N ARG A 287 -2.82 1.42 -10.05
CA ARG A 287 -3.20 2.83 -10.16
C ARG A 287 -4.41 3.22 -9.31
N THR A 288 -4.80 2.38 -8.38
CA THR A 288 -5.83 2.68 -7.40
C THR A 288 -5.18 3.02 -6.06
N VAL A 289 -5.43 4.20 -5.54
CA VAL A 289 -4.99 4.60 -4.21
C VAL A 289 -6.11 4.32 -3.22
N PHE A 290 -5.79 3.62 -2.13
CA PHE A 290 -6.65 3.37 -0.99
C PHE A 290 -6.17 4.23 0.18
N VAL A 291 -7.10 4.93 0.83
CA VAL A 291 -6.79 5.88 1.92
C VAL A 291 -7.57 5.48 3.17
N THR A 292 -6.88 5.36 4.28
CA THR A 292 -7.48 5.14 5.60
C THR A 292 -7.95 6.48 6.20
N GLN A 293 -9.19 6.51 6.66
CA GLN A 293 -9.83 7.70 7.25
C GLN A 293 -10.12 7.49 8.73
N LYS A 294 -9.45 8.23 9.59
CA LYS A 294 -9.66 8.19 11.04
C LYS A 294 -11.03 8.79 11.41
N GLU A 295 -11.38 9.93 10.82
CA GLU A 295 -12.72 10.49 10.92
C GLU A 295 -13.70 9.58 10.18
N GLY A 296 -14.72 9.10 10.86
CA GLY A 296 -15.69 8.17 10.29
C GLY A 296 -15.23 6.72 10.16
N ARG A 297 -13.93 6.42 10.30
CA ARG A 297 -13.37 5.05 10.41
C ARG A 297 -13.75 4.16 9.23
N PHE A 298 -13.40 4.60 8.02
CA PHE A 298 -13.70 3.96 6.75
C PHE A 298 -12.52 4.07 5.77
N ILE A 299 -12.65 3.48 4.60
CA ILE A 299 -11.67 3.53 3.51
C ILE A 299 -12.25 4.31 2.33
N GLU A 300 -11.44 5.23 1.78
CA GLU A 300 -11.69 5.91 0.52
C GLU A 300 -10.73 5.40 -0.56
N THR A 301 -11.09 5.63 -1.83
CA THR A 301 -10.24 5.30 -2.96
C THR A 301 -10.36 6.35 -4.04
N PHE A 302 -9.29 6.49 -4.84
CA PHE A 302 -9.29 7.27 -6.10
C PHE A 302 -8.31 6.66 -7.10
N ARG A 303 -8.52 6.95 -8.38
CA ARG A 303 -7.64 6.53 -9.47
C ARG A 303 -6.56 7.58 -9.73
N VAL A 304 -5.38 7.12 -10.15
CA VAL A 304 -4.24 7.97 -10.52
C VAL A 304 -3.69 7.59 -11.89
N ASP A 305 -2.82 8.45 -12.43
CA ASP A 305 -2.23 8.32 -13.76
C ASP A 305 -0.99 7.43 -13.82
N ARG A 306 -0.38 7.09 -12.66
CA ARG A 306 0.80 6.22 -12.56
C ARG A 306 0.61 5.16 -11.49
N PRO A 307 1.17 3.95 -11.67
CA PRO A 307 1.13 2.93 -10.63
C PRO A 307 2.05 3.28 -9.46
N GLY A 308 1.73 2.75 -8.29
CA GLY A 308 2.60 2.87 -7.13
C GLY A 308 3.85 2.01 -7.23
N ARG A 309 4.90 2.37 -6.51
CA ARG A 309 6.15 1.59 -6.42
C ARG A 309 5.92 0.19 -5.84
N GLU A 310 5.13 0.05 -4.78
CA GLU A 310 4.92 -1.24 -4.09
C GLU A 310 4.22 -2.29 -4.95
N PRO A 311 3.12 -2.00 -5.68
CA PRO A 311 2.55 -2.96 -6.63
C PRO A 311 3.56 -3.46 -7.65
N CYS A 312 4.45 -2.60 -8.13
CA CYS A 312 5.51 -2.95 -9.07
C CYS A 312 6.57 -3.87 -8.47
N LEU A 313 6.84 -3.76 -7.16
CA LEU A 313 7.71 -4.70 -6.46
C LEU A 313 7.11 -6.11 -6.40
N GLN A 314 5.82 -6.20 -6.09
CA GLN A 314 5.12 -7.48 -5.96
C GLN A 314 4.83 -8.12 -7.33
N MET A 315 4.51 -7.31 -8.32
CA MET A 315 4.09 -7.71 -9.66
C MET A 315 4.84 -6.90 -10.73
N PRO A 316 6.11 -7.19 -11.01
CA PRO A 316 6.93 -6.41 -11.95
C PRO A 316 6.35 -6.27 -13.36
N ARG A 317 5.43 -7.16 -13.75
CA ARG A 317 4.76 -7.11 -15.06
C ARG A 317 3.73 -5.97 -15.18
N MET A 318 3.36 -5.33 -14.06
CA MET A 318 2.43 -4.19 -14.06
C MET A 318 3.11 -2.87 -14.46
N CYS A 319 4.42 -2.85 -14.44
CA CYS A 319 5.26 -1.68 -14.66
C CYS A 319 6.25 -1.89 -15.79
#